data_256e728d9e88796da3398d083b3bd734
#
_entry.id   256e728d9e88796da3398d083b3bd734
#
_cell.length_a   1.000
_cell.length_b   1.000
_cell.length_c   1.000
_cell.angle_alpha   90.00
_cell.angle_beta   90.00
_cell.angle_gamma   90.00
#
_symmetry.space_group_name_H-M   'P 1'
#
loop_
_entity.id
_entity.type
_entity.pdbx_description
1 polymer ?
#
loop_
_entity_poly.entity_id
_entity_poly.type
_entity_poly.pdbx_seq_one_letter_code
_entity_poly.pdbx_strand_id
1 'polypeptide(L)'
;VVEKITVFQNKDMTYGKKATEVLKSYGCGILSSADLDKSIGQILVQYHETDWEFLKRLASHFHMGIVGNYRNKSKYVSIGLCDSEEICLNPAVYTVKCNNQLCEFKKRNGVTEIIDEDSISYECTNTKHYNVGDSVLFHNKKLYINKVEMQFIGEELVFSYKMQMKNAFAQIKRYNNHIIG
;
A
#
# COMPACT_ATOMS: atom_id res chain seq x y z
N VAL A 1 9.16 -17.65 4.59
CA VAL A 1 7.76 -17.24 4.30
C VAL A 1 6.97 -18.52 4.20
N VAL A 2 5.95 -18.69 5.05
CA VAL A 2 5.15 -19.92 5.14
C VAL A 2 3.76 -19.61 4.60
N GLU A 3 3.34 -20.36 3.58
CA GLU A 3 1.97 -20.38 3.09
C GLU A 3 1.07 -21.12 4.08
N LYS A 4 -0.18 -20.68 4.19
CA LYS A 4 -1.16 -21.24 5.12
C LYS A 4 -2.42 -21.67 4.38
N ILE A 5 -3.10 -22.67 4.97
CA ILE A 5 -4.46 -23.06 4.60
C ILE A 5 -5.31 -22.91 5.85
N THR A 6 -6.16 -21.89 5.87
CA THR A 6 -7.01 -21.58 7.03
C THR A 6 -8.37 -21.08 6.57
N VAL A 7 -9.43 -21.57 7.20
CA VAL A 7 -10.82 -21.17 6.92
C VAL A 7 -11.35 -20.34 8.09
N PHE A 8 -11.91 -19.18 7.81
CA PHE A 8 -12.48 -18.27 8.78
C PHE A 8 -14.00 -18.16 8.55
N GLN A 9 -14.78 -18.65 9.49
CA GLN A 9 -16.25 -18.80 9.36
C GLN A 9 -17.05 -17.80 10.19
N ASN A 10 -16.38 -16.98 11.02
CA ASN A 10 -17.08 -16.03 11.86
C ASN A 10 -17.60 -14.84 11.02
N LYS A 11 -18.92 -14.77 10.83
CA LYS A 11 -19.61 -13.71 10.06
C LYS A 11 -19.54 -12.34 10.70
N ASP A 12 -19.38 -12.27 12.03
CA ASP A 12 -19.30 -11.02 12.79
C ASP A 12 -17.85 -10.48 12.87
N MET A 13 -16.91 -11.21 12.28
CA MET A 13 -15.53 -10.78 12.21
C MET A 13 -15.40 -9.53 11.34
N THR A 14 -14.75 -8.49 11.87
CA THR A 14 -14.42 -7.31 11.08
C THR A 14 -13.06 -7.44 10.42
N TYR A 15 -12.84 -6.66 9.36
CA TYR A 15 -11.54 -6.61 8.67
C TYR A 15 -10.41 -6.24 9.63
N GLY A 16 -10.64 -5.26 10.52
CA GLY A 16 -9.67 -4.81 11.51
C GLY A 16 -9.30 -5.88 12.52
N LYS A 17 -10.31 -6.57 13.07
CA LYS A 17 -10.06 -7.70 14.00
C LYS A 17 -9.26 -8.79 13.32
N LYS A 18 -9.60 -9.14 12.07
CA LYS A 18 -8.89 -10.19 11.34
C LYS A 18 -7.45 -9.80 11.01
N ALA A 19 -7.25 -8.60 10.51
CA ALA A 19 -5.89 -8.12 10.23
C ALA A 19 -5.04 -8.04 11.51
N THR A 20 -5.62 -7.59 12.62
CA THR A 20 -4.93 -7.57 13.93
C THR A 20 -4.54 -8.96 14.40
N GLU A 21 -5.45 -9.95 14.25
CA GLU A 21 -5.17 -11.35 14.61
C GLU A 21 -3.97 -11.90 13.82
N VAL A 22 -3.93 -11.66 12.52
CA VAL A 22 -2.81 -12.08 11.67
C VAL A 22 -1.50 -11.40 12.08
N LEU A 23 -1.53 -10.10 12.35
CA LEU A 23 -0.35 -9.31 12.69
C LEU A 23 0.18 -9.56 14.10
N LYS A 24 -0.66 -10.05 15.01
CA LYS A 24 -0.30 -10.32 16.40
C LYS A 24 0.90 -11.27 16.54
N SER A 25 0.97 -12.30 15.69
CA SER A 25 2.08 -13.27 15.70
C SER A 25 3.43 -12.64 15.32
N TYR A 26 3.43 -11.47 14.68
CA TYR A 26 4.62 -10.72 14.27
C TYR A 26 4.95 -9.57 15.22
N GLY A 27 4.15 -9.37 16.27
CA GLY A 27 4.28 -8.23 17.17
C GLY A 27 4.08 -6.88 16.47
N CYS A 28 3.23 -6.86 15.42
CA CYS A 28 2.92 -5.69 14.62
C CYS A 28 1.54 -5.14 14.97
N GLY A 29 1.45 -3.81 15.07
CA GLY A 29 0.19 -3.08 15.11
C GLY A 29 -0.41 -2.87 13.71
N ILE A 30 -1.64 -2.37 13.67
CA ILE A 30 -2.30 -1.97 12.45
C ILE A 30 -2.70 -0.50 12.52
N LEU A 31 -2.52 0.22 11.41
CA LEU A 31 -3.07 1.54 11.15
C LEU A 31 -3.93 1.47 9.88
N SER A 32 -4.94 2.29 9.78
CA SER A 32 -5.75 2.32 8.56
C SER A 32 -6.38 3.68 8.32
N SER A 33 -6.47 4.06 7.05
CA SER A 33 -7.33 5.14 6.57
C SER A 33 -8.70 4.64 6.08
N ALA A 34 -8.94 3.30 6.11
CA ALA A 34 -10.21 2.67 5.80
C ALA A 34 -11.03 2.39 7.07
N ASP A 35 -12.35 2.29 6.91
CA ASP A 35 -13.24 1.77 7.95
C ASP A 35 -13.09 0.24 8.05
N LEU A 36 -12.15 -0.19 8.90
CA LEU A 36 -11.89 -1.60 9.16
C LEU A 36 -12.90 -2.26 10.13
N ASP A 37 -13.81 -1.50 10.71
CA ASP A 37 -14.86 -2.05 11.58
C ASP A 37 -15.99 -2.69 10.78
N LYS A 38 -15.99 -2.51 9.47
CA LYS A 38 -16.89 -3.20 8.55
C LYS A 38 -16.80 -4.70 8.73
N SER A 39 -17.95 -5.37 8.88
CA SER A 39 -18.04 -6.83 8.92
C SER A 39 -17.63 -7.44 7.58
N ILE A 40 -16.91 -8.55 7.64
CA ILE A 40 -16.55 -9.33 6.46
C ILE A 40 -17.79 -9.98 5.83
N GLY A 41 -18.76 -10.42 6.64
CA GLY A 41 -20.07 -10.91 6.21
C GLY A 41 -20.06 -12.23 5.41
N GLN A 42 -18.90 -12.80 5.18
CA GLN A 42 -18.72 -14.01 4.37
C GLN A 42 -17.59 -14.88 4.91
N ILE A 43 -17.53 -16.12 4.45
CA ILE A 43 -16.42 -17.02 4.76
C ILE A 43 -15.16 -16.51 4.06
N LEU A 44 -14.07 -16.39 4.80
CA LEU A 44 -12.74 -16.12 4.25
C LEU A 44 -11.90 -17.41 4.29
N VAL A 45 -11.24 -17.67 3.19
CA VAL A 45 -10.27 -18.77 3.09
C VAL A 45 -8.92 -18.18 2.76
N GLN A 46 -7.91 -18.44 3.59
CA GLN A 46 -6.51 -18.27 3.25
C GLN A 46 -6.04 -19.58 2.67
N TYR A 47 -5.76 -19.63 1.37
CA TYR A 47 -5.41 -20.87 0.68
C TYR A 47 -4.12 -20.69 -0.11
N HIS A 48 -3.08 -21.41 0.31
CA HIS A 48 -1.72 -21.27 -0.24
C HIS A 48 -1.25 -19.82 -0.34
N GLU A 49 -1.64 -19.02 0.63
CA GLU A 49 -1.25 -17.61 0.75
C GLU A 49 -0.38 -17.40 1.99
N THR A 50 0.59 -16.54 1.88
CA THR A 50 1.30 -15.98 3.03
C THR A 50 0.39 -15.00 3.78
N ASP A 51 0.69 -14.72 5.04
CA ASP A 51 -0.06 -13.71 5.81
C ASP A 51 -0.01 -12.32 5.14
N TRP A 52 1.11 -12.00 4.48
CA TRP A 52 1.25 -10.74 3.75
C TRP A 52 0.35 -10.68 2.51
N GLU A 53 0.24 -11.76 1.76
CA GLU A 53 -0.67 -11.86 0.61
C GLU A 53 -2.13 -11.80 1.03
N PHE A 54 -2.46 -12.49 2.14
CA PHE A 54 -3.77 -12.44 2.73
C PHE A 54 -4.16 -11.02 3.15
N LEU A 55 -3.26 -10.28 3.83
CA LEU A 55 -3.48 -8.89 4.20
C LEU A 55 -3.63 -7.97 2.98
N LYS A 56 -2.85 -8.18 1.92
CA LYS A 56 -3.03 -7.46 0.64
C LYS A 56 -4.42 -7.70 0.05
N ARG A 57 -4.90 -8.92 0.13
CA ARG A 57 -6.25 -9.28 -0.34
C ARG A 57 -7.33 -8.61 0.51
N LEU A 58 -7.20 -8.56 1.84
CA LEU A 58 -8.12 -7.81 2.70
C LEU A 58 -8.12 -6.31 2.35
N ALA A 59 -6.96 -5.71 2.15
CA ALA A 59 -6.83 -4.31 1.76
C ALA A 59 -7.45 -4.01 0.39
N SER A 60 -7.41 -4.97 -0.54
CA SER A 60 -7.99 -4.82 -1.87
C SER A 60 -9.51 -4.63 -1.86
N HIS A 61 -10.20 -5.11 -0.83
CA HIS A 61 -11.64 -4.91 -0.66
C HIS A 61 -12.01 -3.44 -0.40
N PHE A 62 -11.04 -2.64 0.04
CA PHE A 62 -11.15 -1.19 0.23
C PHE A 62 -10.46 -0.42 -0.90
N HIS A 63 -10.01 -1.08 -1.96
CA HIS A 63 -9.19 -0.49 -3.04
C HIS A 63 -7.92 0.20 -2.53
N MET A 64 -7.35 -0.27 -1.43
CA MET A 64 -6.19 0.32 -0.78
C MET A 64 -4.96 -0.57 -0.90
N GLY A 65 -3.79 0.07 -0.93
CA GLY A 65 -2.51 -0.59 -0.78
C GLY A 65 -2.22 -0.92 0.68
N ILE A 66 -1.16 -1.68 0.90
CA ILE A 66 -0.65 -2.02 2.22
C ILE A 66 0.82 -1.61 2.30
N VAL A 67 1.20 -0.99 3.41
CA VAL A 67 2.56 -0.51 3.64
C VAL A 67 3.04 -1.00 5.00
N GLY A 68 4.19 -1.69 5.01
CA GLY A 68 4.91 -2.02 6.24
C GLY A 68 5.69 -0.80 6.72
N ASN A 69 5.56 -0.46 7.99
CA ASN A 69 6.20 0.69 8.59
C ASN A 69 6.96 0.31 9.87
N TYR A 70 8.13 0.94 10.03
CA TYR A 70 8.93 0.82 11.24
C TYR A 70 9.38 2.21 11.67
N ARG A 71 8.70 2.79 12.67
CA ARG A 71 9.05 4.10 13.23
C ARG A 71 9.14 4.00 14.74
N ASN A 72 10.11 4.69 15.33
CA ASN A 72 10.26 4.79 16.79
C ASN A 72 10.25 3.42 17.51
N LYS A 73 10.92 2.41 16.94
CA LYS A 73 10.98 1.02 17.45
C LYS A 73 9.63 0.29 17.46
N SER A 74 8.58 0.89 16.89
CA SER A 74 7.28 0.25 16.73
C SER A 74 7.12 -0.29 15.34
N LYS A 75 6.64 -1.54 15.24
CA LYS A 75 6.32 -2.20 13.96
C LYS A 75 4.83 -2.10 13.72
N TYR A 76 4.44 -1.61 12.58
CA TYR A 76 3.04 -1.62 12.17
C TYR A 76 2.87 -1.72 10.67
N VAL A 77 1.70 -2.15 10.30
CA VAL A 77 1.26 -2.25 8.91
C VAL A 77 0.11 -1.26 8.73
N SER A 78 0.19 -0.47 7.66
CA SER A 78 -0.87 0.45 7.27
C SER A 78 -1.68 -0.13 6.13
N ILE A 79 -3.00 -0.14 6.26
CA ILE A 79 -3.94 -0.33 5.15
C ILE A 79 -4.37 1.05 4.67
N GLY A 80 -4.00 1.38 3.43
CA GLY A 80 -4.04 2.73 2.92
C GLY A 80 -2.85 3.57 3.39
N LEU A 81 -2.84 4.83 2.99
CA LEU A 81 -1.80 5.78 3.36
C LEU A 81 -2.32 6.65 4.51
N CYS A 82 -1.59 6.63 5.61
CA CYS A 82 -1.84 7.51 6.74
C CYS A 82 -1.06 8.80 6.54
N ASP A 83 -1.68 9.93 6.87
CA ASP A 83 -0.98 11.22 6.79
C ASP A 83 0.21 11.24 7.77
N SER A 84 1.34 11.68 7.27
CA SER A 84 2.57 11.92 8.00
C SER A 84 2.95 13.39 7.88
N GLU A 85 3.98 13.83 8.59
CA GLU A 85 4.59 15.13 8.32
C GLU A 85 4.91 15.27 6.83
N GLU A 86 4.52 16.39 6.24
CA GLU A 86 4.74 16.66 4.84
C GLU A 86 6.19 17.00 4.57
N ILE A 87 6.82 16.23 3.71
CA ILE A 87 8.21 16.42 3.30
C ILE A 87 8.22 17.30 2.06
N CYS A 88 8.92 18.44 2.09
CA CYS A 88 9.13 19.25 0.88
C CYS A 88 10.27 18.66 0.06
N LEU A 89 9.98 18.26 -1.17
CA LEU A 89 10.96 17.70 -2.10
C LEU A 89 10.82 18.37 -3.47
N ASN A 90 11.74 19.27 -3.77
CA ASN A 90 11.76 20.05 -5.01
C ASN A 90 13.08 19.86 -5.77
N PRO A 91 13.35 18.67 -6.32
CA PRO A 91 14.57 18.42 -7.07
C PRO A 91 14.54 19.21 -8.40
N ALA A 92 15.73 19.69 -8.83
CA ALA A 92 15.88 20.35 -10.12
C ALA A 92 15.72 19.38 -11.31
N VAL A 93 16.03 18.10 -11.09
CA VAL A 93 15.95 17.04 -12.11
C VAL A 93 15.05 15.92 -11.62
N TYR A 94 14.09 15.54 -12.43
CA TYR A 94 13.19 14.43 -12.17
C TYR A 94 12.66 13.83 -13.48
N THR A 95 12.16 12.61 -13.41
CA THR A 95 11.53 11.91 -14.55
C THR A 95 10.05 11.72 -14.28
N VAL A 96 9.24 11.87 -15.33
CA VAL A 96 7.80 11.63 -15.28
C VAL A 96 7.50 10.38 -16.11
N LYS A 97 6.74 9.44 -15.53
CA LYS A 97 6.32 8.20 -16.21
C LYS A 97 4.81 8.01 -16.04
N CYS A 98 4.16 7.46 -17.07
CA CYS A 98 2.75 7.08 -17.02
C CYS A 98 2.59 5.57 -16.83
N ASN A 99 1.70 5.15 -15.91
CA ASN A 99 1.35 3.75 -15.71
C ASN A 99 0.08 3.38 -16.49
N ASN A 100 0.25 2.87 -17.70
CA ASN A 100 -0.88 2.48 -18.54
C ASN A 100 -1.75 1.37 -17.91
N GLN A 101 -1.18 0.50 -17.07
CA GLN A 101 -1.95 -0.57 -16.41
C GLN A 101 -3.03 -0.02 -15.48
N LEU A 102 -2.76 1.09 -14.78
CA LEU A 102 -3.75 1.74 -13.91
C LEU A 102 -4.88 2.36 -14.74
N CYS A 103 -4.54 3.00 -15.86
CA CYS A 103 -5.53 3.53 -16.80
C CYS A 103 -6.44 2.43 -17.39
N GLU A 104 -5.85 1.29 -17.76
CA GLU A 104 -6.60 0.16 -18.26
C GLU A 104 -7.49 -0.47 -17.19
N PHE A 105 -7.00 -0.60 -15.96
CA PHE A 105 -7.79 -1.08 -14.85
C PHE A 105 -9.03 -0.20 -14.62
N LYS A 106 -8.85 1.12 -14.60
CA LYS A 106 -9.94 2.11 -14.49
C LYS A 106 -10.98 1.88 -15.58
N LYS A 107 -10.55 1.80 -16.85
CA LYS A 107 -11.45 1.61 -18.00
C LYS A 107 -12.24 0.31 -17.90
N ARG A 108 -11.61 -0.79 -17.53
CA ARG A 108 -12.24 -2.13 -17.45
C ARG A 108 -13.22 -2.27 -16.29
N ASN A 109 -13.00 -1.57 -15.19
CA ASN A 109 -13.78 -1.75 -13.95
C ASN A 109 -14.72 -0.58 -13.64
N GLY A 110 -14.76 0.45 -14.48
CA GLY A 110 -15.61 1.62 -14.26
C GLY A 110 -15.32 2.34 -12.93
N VAL A 111 -14.07 2.30 -12.46
CA VAL A 111 -13.66 2.91 -11.19
C VAL A 111 -13.56 4.41 -11.39
N THR A 112 -14.49 5.16 -10.80
CA THR A 112 -14.56 6.63 -10.92
C THR A 112 -13.64 7.36 -9.96
N GLU A 113 -13.19 6.69 -8.90
CA GLU A 113 -12.35 7.27 -7.85
C GLU A 113 -10.89 7.46 -8.30
N ILE A 114 -10.46 6.77 -9.37
CA ILE A 114 -9.12 6.89 -9.94
C ILE A 114 -9.17 7.89 -11.08
N ILE A 115 -8.41 8.97 -10.98
CA ILE A 115 -8.25 10.00 -12.01
C ILE A 115 -7.02 9.72 -12.86
N ASP A 116 -6.88 10.38 -14.01
CA ASP A 116 -5.78 10.13 -14.94
C ASP A 116 -4.40 10.50 -14.32
N GLU A 117 -4.35 11.51 -13.45
CA GLU A 117 -3.17 11.90 -12.70
C GLU A 117 -2.64 10.79 -11.78
N ASP A 118 -3.50 9.90 -11.28
CA ASP A 118 -3.08 8.76 -10.46
C ASP A 118 -2.19 7.78 -11.22
N SER A 119 -2.25 7.79 -12.56
CA SER A 119 -1.38 6.98 -13.42
C SER A 119 0.02 7.55 -13.58
N ILE A 120 0.24 8.80 -13.19
CA ILE A 120 1.52 9.49 -13.33
C ILE A 120 2.41 9.19 -12.12
N SER A 121 3.65 8.83 -12.37
CA SER A 121 4.69 8.73 -11.35
C SER A 121 5.83 9.69 -11.63
N TYR A 122 6.39 10.21 -10.55
CA TYR A 122 7.55 11.10 -10.57
C TYR A 122 8.73 10.37 -9.92
N GLU A 123 9.89 10.40 -10.57
CA GLU A 123 11.09 9.77 -10.06
C GLU A 123 12.21 10.80 -9.92
N CYS A 124 12.87 10.81 -8.77
CA CYS A 124 14.00 11.68 -8.48
C CYS A 124 14.97 11.01 -7.51
N THR A 125 16.13 11.61 -7.33
CA THR A 125 17.15 11.17 -6.37
C THR A 125 17.35 12.20 -5.26
N ASN A 126 17.74 11.74 -4.07
CA ASN A 126 18.10 12.57 -2.93
C ASN A 126 19.11 11.82 -2.05
N THR A 127 19.88 12.55 -1.25
CA THR A 127 20.79 11.96 -0.24
C THR A 127 20.12 11.71 1.11
N LYS A 128 18.96 12.32 1.37
CA LYS A 128 18.18 12.08 2.59
C LYS A 128 17.27 10.86 2.42
N HIS A 129 17.19 10.05 3.46
CA HIS A 129 16.30 8.89 3.52
C HIS A 129 14.89 9.26 3.93
N TYR A 130 13.91 8.80 3.16
CA TYR A 130 12.48 8.84 3.45
C TYR A 130 11.87 7.45 3.25
N ASN A 131 10.72 7.17 3.88
CA ASN A 131 10.12 5.85 3.83
C ASN A 131 9.03 5.75 2.76
N VAL A 132 8.77 4.53 2.32
CA VAL A 132 7.56 4.24 1.53
C VAL A 132 6.33 4.60 2.34
N GLY A 133 5.37 5.28 1.71
CA GLY A 133 4.15 5.78 2.33
C GLY A 133 4.27 7.18 2.92
N ASP A 134 5.44 7.78 2.98
CA ASP A 134 5.59 9.17 3.42
C ASP A 134 4.93 10.13 2.42
N SER A 135 4.27 11.18 2.94
CA SER A 135 3.69 12.25 2.13
C SER A 135 4.74 13.28 1.76
N VAL A 136 4.72 13.70 0.51
CA VAL A 136 5.70 14.62 -0.07
C VAL A 136 4.99 15.76 -0.80
N LEU A 137 5.35 16.99 -0.49
CA LEU A 137 5.02 18.15 -1.32
C LEU A 137 6.07 18.26 -2.43
N PHE A 138 5.69 17.85 -3.64
CA PHE A 138 6.55 17.83 -4.82
C PHE A 138 6.05 18.84 -5.84
N HIS A 139 6.79 19.94 -6.03
CA HIS A 139 6.37 21.04 -6.93
C HIS A 139 4.89 21.46 -6.75
N ASN A 140 4.48 21.68 -5.50
CA ASN A 140 3.11 22.04 -5.09
C ASN A 140 2.06 20.91 -5.31
N LYS A 141 2.48 19.68 -5.59
CA LYS A 141 1.60 18.51 -5.64
C LYS A 141 1.81 17.63 -4.41
N LYS A 142 0.74 17.24 -3.73
CA LYS A 142 0.83 16.25 -2.66
C LYS A 142 0.93 14.85 -3.27
N LEU A 143 2.08 14.23 -3.11
CA LEU A 143 2.39 12.89 -3.58
C LEU A 143 2.77 12.00 -2.39
N TYR A 144 2.91 10.71 -2.64
CA TYR A 144 3.35 9.71 -1.67
C TYR A 144 4.46 8.86 -2.26
N ILE A 145 5.46 8.53 -1.44
CA ILE A 145 6.57 7.67 -1.86
C ILE A 145 6.06 6.25 -2.02
N ASN A 146 6.12 5.73 -3.24
CA ASN A 146 5.69 4.37 -3.60
C ASN A 146 6.87 3.38 -3.55
N LYS A 147 8.06 3.83 -3.95
CA LYS A 147 9.26 2.99 -4.01
C LYS A 147 10.47 3.80 -3.59
N VAL A 148 11.35 3.15 -2.85
CA VAL A 148 12.67 3.67 -2.49
C VAL A 148 13.70 2.64 -2.90
N GLU A 149 14.69 3.06 -3.65
CA GLU A 149 15.88 2.28 -3.98
C GLU A 149 17.11 3.01 -3.44
N MET A 150 18.04 2.27 -2.89
CA MET A 150 19.25 2.79 -2.28
C MET A 150 20.45 2.27 -3.05
N GLN A 151 21.35 3.19 -3.39
CA GLN A 151 22.60 2.84 -4.07
C GLN A 151 23.76 3.72 -3.60
N PHE A 152 24.96 3.20 -3.67
CA PHE A 152 26.18 3.99 -3.52
C PHE A 152 26.61 4.52 -4.88
N ILE A 153 26.85 5.83 -4.95
CA ILE A 153 27.44 6.51 -6.12
C ILE A 153 28.75 7.13 -5.63
N GLY A 154 29.88 6.50 -5.96
CA GLY A 154 31.15 6.83 -5.33
C GLY A 154 31.10 6.53 -3.82
N GLU A 155 31.34 7.54 -3.00
CA GLU A 155 31.30 7.45 -1.53
C GLU A 155 29.97 7.91 -0.93
N GLU A 156 29.03 8.40 -1.75
CA GLU A 156 27.76 8.92 -1.29
C GLU A 156 26.64 7.88 -1.38
N LEU A 157 25.81 7.84 -0.33
CA LEU A 157 24.57 7.07 -0.31
C LEU A 157 23.45 7.90 -0.93
N VAL A 158 22.90 7.41 -2.04
CA VAL A 158 21.84 8.07 -2.79
C VAL A 158 20.60 7.21 -2.82
N PHE A 159 19.46 7.85 -2.59
CA PHE A 159 18.13 7.24 -2.63
C PHE A 159 17.39 7.68 -3.88
N SER A 160 16.88 6.72 -4.63
CA SER A 160 15.97 6.96 -5.76
C SER A 160 14.54 6.76 -5.30
N TYR A 161 13.71 7.77 -5.50
CA TYR A 161 12.31 7.80 -5.09
C TYR A 161 11.38 7.72 -6.29
N LYS A 162 10.37 6.87 -6.19
CA LYS A 162 9.20 6.92 -7.05
C LYS A 162 8.01 7.39 -6.23
N MET A 163 7.35 8.45 -6.70
CA MET A 163 6.24 9.11 -6.02
C MET A 163 5.01 9.13 -6.92
N GLN A 164 3.84 8.95 -6.32
CA GLN A 164 2.55 8.94 -7.02
C GLN A 164 1.45 9.55 -6.15
N MET A 165 0.30 9.83 -6.75
CA MET A 165 -0.92 10.21 -6.03
C MET A 165 -1.41 9.07 -5.13
N LYS A 166 -2.22 9.40 -4.11
CA LYS A 166 -2.73 8.45 -3.11
C LYS A 166 -3.41 7.23 -3.73
N ASN A 167 -4.27 7.44 -4.71
CA ASN A 167 -5.06 6.37 -5.35
C ASN A 167 -4.20 5.40 -6.18
N ALA A 168 -2.98 5.80 -6.58
CA ALA A 168 -2.05 4.92 -7.28
C ALA A 168 -1.54 3.75 -6.41
N PHE A 169 -1.73 3.82 -5.09
CA PHE A 169 -1.43 2.73 -4.15
C PHE A 169 -2.57 1.69 -4.06
N ALA A 170 -3.69 1.92 -4.74
CA ALA A 170 -4.77 0.95 -4.78
C ALA A 170 -4.30 -0.37 -5.39
N GLN A 171 -4.79 -1.47 -4.84
CA GLN A 171 -4.53 -2.79 -5.42
C GLN A 171 -5.28 -2.89 -6.75
N ILE A 172 -4.52 -3.04 -7.84
CA ILE A 172 -5.07 -3.19 -9.19
C ILE A 172 -5.80 -4.54 -9.36
N LYS A 173 -5.34 -5.57 -8.63
CA LYS A 173 -5.95 -6.89 -8.64
C LYS A 173 -6.89 -7.05 -7.46
N ARG A 174 -8.19 -7.19 -7.70
CA ARG A 174 -9.10 -7.78 -6.73
C ARG A 174 -8.79 -9.27 -6.66
N TYR A 175 -8.35 -9.71 -5.51
CA TYR A 175 -8.30 -11.13 -5.23
C TYR A 175 -9.74 -11.58 -4.93
N ASN A 176 -10.33 -12.33 -5.83
CA ASN A 176 -11.63 -12.94 -5.57
C ASN A 176 -11.49 -13.90 -4.38
N ASN A 177 -12.48 -13.86 -3.49
CA ASN A 177 -12.62 -14.90 -2.49
C ASN A 177 -13.09 -16.16 -3.24
N HIS A 178 -12.15 -16.97 -3.72
CA HIS A 178 -12.50 -18.25 -4.27
C HIS A 178 -12.95 -19.14 -3.13
N ILE A 179 -14.25 -19.37 -3.07
CA ILE A 179 -14.80 -20.55 -2.44
C ILE A 179 -14.47 -21.68 -3.42
N ILE A 180 -13.50 -22.49 -3.08
CA ILE A 180 -13.30 -23.75 -3.80
C ILE A 180 -14.41 -24.66 -3.31
N GLY A 181 -15.40 -24.86 -4.16
CA GLY A 181 -16.42 -25.90 -4.00
C GLY A 181 -15.83 -27.26 -4.29
#